data_48010e58f50110e20380f5f332d93993
#
_entry.id   48010e58f50110e20380f5f332d93993
#
_cell.length_a   1.000
_cell.length_b   1.000
_cell.length_c   1.000
_cell.angle_alpha   90.00
_cell.angle_beta   90.00
_cell.angle_gamma   90.00
#
_symmetry.space_group_name_H-M   'P 1'
#
loop_
_entity.id
_entity.type
_entity.pdbx_description
1 polymer ?
#
loop_
_entity_poly.entity_id
_entity_poly.type
_entity_poly.pdbx_seq_one_letter_code
_entity_poly.pdbx_strand_id
1 'polypeptide(L)'
;VFYYADCKAGINLKSKVLEEIFSWIKVIIFAVIFALFINQVVIVNASVPTGSMENNIMAGDRIVAFRLAYLFDEPKRFDIVVFPNPDDVSTLFVKRVIGLPGETLEVKDGKVYIDGALAPLNDSFVKEEPRGDYGPYVIPEGSYFMMGDNRNLSKDSRAWINKYVSEDDIMGKVVFSYFSKFRIYRSPQS
;
A
#
# COMPACT_ATOMS: atom_id res chain seq x y z
N VAL A 1 -49.92 -37.75 -35.21
CA VAL A 1 -49.96 -36.28 -34.88
C VAL A 1 -49.25 -35.97 -33.57
N PHE A 2 -49.14 -36.88 -32.58
CA PHE A 2 -48.53 -36.65 -31.28
C PHE A 2 -46.96 -36.61 -31.30
N TYR A 3 -46.29 -37.29 -32.23
CA TYR A 3 -44.82 -37.36 -32.28
C TYR A 3 -44.14 -36.09 -32.77
N TYR A 4 -44.81 -35.17 -33.45
CA TYR A 4 -44.23 -33.93 -34.00
C TYR A 4 -44.22 -32.77 -33.01
N ALA A 5 -45.09 -32.80 -32.00
CA ALA A 5 -45.18 -31.75 -30.98
C ALA A 5 -44.07 -31.88 -29.90
N ASP A 6 -43.73 -33.13 -29.52
CA ASP A 6 -42.67 -33.38 -28.52
C ASP A 6 -41.27 -33.03 -29.04
N CYS A 7 -41.00 -33.22 -30.33
CA CYS A 7 -39.72 -32.91 -30.93
C CYS A 7 -39.43 -31.38 -30.95
N LYS A 8 -40.47 -30.56 -31.23
CA LYS A 8 -40.37 -29.09 -31.23
C LYS A 8 -40.20 -28.53 -29.78
N ALA A 9 -40.85 -29.13 -28.80
CA ALA A 9 -40.71 -28.74 -27.40
C ALA A 9 -39.30 -29.03 -26.84
N GLY A 10 -38.72 -30.21 -27.20
CA GLY A 10 -37.36 -30.61 -26.81
C GLY A 10 -36.25 -29.74 -27.45
N ILE A 11 -36.44 -29.32 -28.70
CA ILE A 11 -35.51 -28.43 -29.41
C ILE A 11 -35.56 -27.04 -28.80
N ASN A 12 -36.74 -26.53 -28.45
CA ASN A 12 -36.89 -25.20 -27.81
C ASN A 12 -36.33 -25.17 -26.38
N LEU A 13 -36.40 -26.26 -25.64
CA LEU A 13 -35.82 -26.36 -24.31
C LEU A 13 -34.27 -26.37 -24.37
N LYS A 14 -33.69 -27.10 -25.33
CA LYS A 14 -32.23 -27.15 -25.55
C LYS A 14 -31.66 -25.79 -25.98
N SER A 15 -32.37 -25.04 -26.85
CA SER A 15 -31.91 -23.72 -27.28
C SER A 15 -31.95 -22.72 -26.11
N LYS A 16 -32.97 -22.73 -25.26
CA LYS A 16 -33.05 -21.88 -24.06
C LYS A 16 -31.95 -22.19 -23.05
N VAL A 17 -31.67 -23.48 -22.82
CA VAL A 17 -30.56 -23.86 -21.92
C VAL A 17 -29.20 -23.41 -22.47
N LEU A 18 -28.97 -23.52 -23.78
CA LEU A 18 -27.75 -23.02 -24.40
C LEU A 18 -27.62 -21.48 -24.28
N GLU A 19 -28.68 -20.73 -24.53
CA GLU A 19 -28.73 -19.29 -24.37
C GLU A 19 -28.42 -18.89 -22.93
N GLU A 20 -28.95 -19.60 -21.95
CA GLU A 20 -28.69 -19.37 -20.53
C GLU A 20 -27.22 -19.66 -20.18
N ILE A 21 -26.67 -20.78 -20.66
CA ILE A 21 -25.24 -21.11 -20.48
C ILE A 21 -24.35 -20.02 -21.08
N PHE A 22 -24.62 -19.55 -22.29
CA PHE A 22 -23.87 -18.47 -22.92
C PHE A 22 -23.97 -17.16 -22.14
N SER A 23 -25.12 -16.87 -21.53
CA SER A 23 -25.31 -15.70 -20.67
C SER A 23 -24.42 -15.78 -19.42
N TRP A 24 -24.41 -16.93 -18.74
CA TRP A 24 -23.53 -17.16 -17.59
C TRP A 24 -22.05 -17.07 -17.94
N ILE A 25 -21.64 -17.62 -19.08
CA ILE A 25 -20.26 -17.52 -19.57
C ILE A 25 -19.83 -16.05 -19.73
N LYS A 26 -20.67 -15.21 -20.34
CA LYS A 26 -20.40 -13.76 -20.47
C LYS A 26 -20.22 -13.08 -19.14
N VAL A 27 -21.09 -13.38 -18.17
CA VAL A 27 -21.01 -12.82 -16.81
C VAL A 27 -19.71 -13.23 -16.12
N ILE A 28 -19.32 -14.51 -16.23
CA ILE A 28 -18.07 -15.02 -15.65
C ILE A 28 -16.85 -14.35 -16.29
N ILE A 29 -16.83 -14.24 -17.62
CA ILE A 29 -15.72 -13.57 -18.34
C ILE A 29 -15.61 -12.11 -17.90
N PHE A 30 -16.74 -11.40 -17.86
CA PHE A 30 -16.76 -10.01 -17.39
C PHE A 30 -16.24 -9.88 -15.93
N ALA A 31 -16.72 -10.75 -15.04
CA ALA A 31 -16.29 -10.76 -13.65
C ALA A 31 -14.78 -11.00 -13.50
N VAL A 32 -14.22 -11.94 -14.29
CA VAL A 32 -12.77 -12.21 -14.28
C VAL A 32 -11.99 -11.00 -14.79
N ILE A 33 -12.39 -10.42 -15.93
CA ILE A 33 -11.72 -9.23 -16.48
C ILE A 33 -11.78 -8.07 -15.47
N PHE A 34 -12.93 -7.85 -14.85
CA PHE A 34 -13.12 -6.80 -13.85
C PHE A 34 -12.25 -7.04 -12.60
N ALA A 35 -12.19 -8.28 -12.11
CA ALA A 35 -11.34 -8.63 -10.98
C ALA A 35 -9.84 -8.43 -11.29
N LEU A 36 -9.39 -8.78 -12.50
CA LEU A 36 -8.02 -8.53 -12.93
C LEU A 36 -7.73 -7.03 -13.05
N PHE A 37 -8.67 -6.26 -13.58
CA PHE A 37 -8.55 -4.79 -13.66
C PHE A 37 -8.38 -4.18 -12.26
N ILE A 38 -9.25 -4.52 -11.31
CA ILE A 38 -9.15 -4.03 -9.94
C ILE A 38 -7.79 -4.41 -9.33
N ASN A 39 -7.35 -5.64 -9.52
CA ASN A 39 -6.10 -6.14 -8.93
C ASN A 39 -4.84 -5.48 -9.53
N GLN A 40 -4.86 -5.08 -10.79
CA GLN A 40 -3.70 -4.48 -11.46
C GLN A 40 -3.69 -2.94 -11.38
N VAL A 41 -4.86 -2.31 -11.44
CA VAL A 41 -4.98 -0.86 -11.56
C VAL A 41 -5.30 -0.18 -10.24
N VAL A 42 -6.11 -0.82 -9.39
CA VAL A 42 -6.67 -0.15 -8.21
C VAL A 42 -5.93 -0.50 -6.93
N ILE A 43 -5.50 -1.76 -6.77
CA ILE A 43 -4.90 -2.22 -5.51
C ILE A 43 -3.49 -2.81 -5.71
N VAL A 44 -2.68 -2.69 -4.63
CA VAL A 44 -1.47 -3.48 -4.44
C VAL A 44 -1.73 -4.45 -3.29
N ASN A 45 -1.57 -5.75 -3.55
CA ASN A 45 -1.61 -6.77 -2.51
C ASN A 45 -0.18 -7.29 -2.30
N ALA A 46 0.37 -7.09 -1.11
CA ALA A 46 1.74 -7.48 -0.80
C ALA A 46 1.83 -8.21 0.54
N SER A 47 2.81 -9.10 0.63
CA SER A 47 3.20 -9.75 1.89
C SER A 47 4.33 -8.98 2.55
N VAL A 48 4.29 -8.85 3.87
CA VAL A 48 5.29 -8.12 4.66
C VAL A 48 6.21 -9.13 5.35
N PRO A 49 7.40 -9.43 4.79
CA PRO A 49 8.27 -10.47 5.35
C PRO A 49 9.06 -10.02 6.58
N THR A 50 9.15 -8.72 6.84
CA THR A 50 10.03 -8.13 7.87
C THR A 50 9.28 -7.38 8.96
N GLY A 51 9.88 -7.30 10.15
CA GLY A 51 9.31 -6.58 11.30
C GLY A 51 9.59 -5.07 11.32
N SER A 52 9.97 -4.45 10.19
CA SER A 52 10.32 -3.02 10.16
C SER A 52 9.16 -2.06 10.48
N MET A 53 7.92 -2.52 10.35
CA MET A 53 6.69 -1.79 10.68
C MET A 53 5.97 -2.38 11.90
N GLU A 54 6.66 -3.23 12.67
CA GLU A 54 6.11 -3.83 13.88
C GLU A 54 5.63 -2.79 14.87
N ASN A 55 4.65 -3.21 15.61
CA ASN A 55 3.63 -2.56 16.36
C ASN A 55 2.37 -2.30 15.50
N ASN A 56 2.51 -1.83 14.28
CA ASN A 56 1.37 -1.57 13.39
C ASN A 56 1.16 -2.68 12.36
N ILE A 57 2.18 -3.05 11.60
CA ILE A 57 2.14 -4.16 10.64
C ILE A 57 3.16 -5.20 11.08
N MET A 58 2.68 -6.42 11.32
CA MET A 58 3.53 -7.50 11.81
C MET A 58 4.22 -8.24 10.64
N ALA A 59 5.37 -8.83 10.94
CA ALA A 59 5.98 -9.76 10.00
C ALA A 59 5.00 -10.92 9.70
N GLY A 60 4.83 -11.26 8.42
CA GLY A 60 3.85 -12.24 7.95
C GLY A 60 2.49 -11.67 7.58
N ASP A 61 2.17 -10.43 7.95
CA ASP A 61 0.93 -9.78 7.52
C ASP A 61 0.86 -9.64 6.00
N ARG A 62 -0.36 -9.59 5.50
CA ARG A 62 -0.67 -9.14 4.15
C ARG A 62 -1.31 -7.77 4.21
N ILE A 63 -0.92 -6.90 3.31
CA ILE A 63 -1.42 -5.54 3.20
C ILE A 63 -2.15 -5.34 1.89
N VAL A 64 -3.12 -4.45 1.92
CA VAL A 64 -3.77 -3.92 0.73
C VAL A 64 -3.51 -2.42 0.70
N ALA A 65 -2.88 -1.98 -0.39
CA ALA A 65 -2.66 -0.58 -0.66
C ALA A 65 -3.49 -0.13 -1.87
N PHE A 66 -3.97 1.10 -1.82
CA PHE A 66 -4.78 1.73 -2.84
C PHE A 66 -3.87 2.54 -3.77
N ARG A 67 -3.73 2.12 -5.03
CA ARG A 67 -2.85 2.75 -6.03
C ARG A 67 -3.30 4.17 -6.39
N LEU A 68 -4.61 4.39 -6.46
CA LEU A 68 -5.17 5.65 -6.91
C LEU A 68 -5.25 6.70 -5.79
N ALA A 69 -4.68 6.42 -4.61
CA ALA A 69 -4.72 7.32 -3.46
C ALA A 69 -4.11 8.69 -3.77
N TYR A 70 -3.07 8.69 -4.60
CA TYR A 70 -2.28 9.88 -4.94
C TYR A 70 -2.48 10.36 -6.38
N LEU A 71 -3.57 9.95 -7.03
CA LEU A 71 -3.91 10.42 -8.37
C LEU A 71 -4.35 11.90 -8.38
N PHE A 72 -4.94 12.37 -7.27
CA PHE A 72 -5.47 13.73 -7.11
C PHE A 72 -5.05 14.38 -5.79
N ASP A 73 -4.20 13.72 -5.02
CA ASP A 73 -3.73 14.16 -3.70
C ASP A 73 -2.28 13.74 -3.54
N GLU A 74 -1.52 14.41 -2.67
CA GLU A 74 -0.12 14.09 -2.40
C GLU A 74 0.01 13.18 -1.16
N PRO A 75 1.10 12.38 -1.06
CA PRO A 75 1.40 11.64 0.17
C PRO A 75 1.51 12.57 1.36
N LYS A 76 0.75 12.28 2.43
CA LYS A 76 0.72 13.07 3.65
C LYS A 76 1.62 12.47 4.71
N ARG A 77 2.10 13.32 5.63
CA ARG A 77 2.86 12.85 6.79
C ARG A 77 2.07 11.76 7.53
N PHE A 78 2.76 10.71 7.90
CA PHE A 78 2.28 9.50 8.55
C PHE A 78 1.50 8.52 7.66
N ASP A 79 1.32 8.78 6.38
CA ASP A 79 0.80 7.78 5.47
C ASP A 79 1.74 6.57 5.43
N ILE A 80 1.18 5.36 5.43
CA ILE A 80 1.93 4.14 5.19
C ILE A 80 1.84 3.85 3.70
N VAL A 81 2.98 3.72 3.05
CA VAL A 81 3.07 3.60 1.58
C VAL A 81 3.87 2.38 1.16
N VAL A 82 3.58 1.89 -0.06
CA VAL A 82 4.32 0.84 -0.75
C VAL A 82 5.10 1.47 -1.89
N PHE A 83 6.39 1.13 -2.00
CA PHE A 83 7.28 1.65 -3.03
C PHE A 83 8.46 0.69 -3.26
N PRO A 84 9.16 0.75 -4.42
CA PRO A 84 10.40 0.01 -4.64
C PRO A 84 11.50 0.52 -3.71
N ASN A 85 12.33 -0.38 -3.20
CA ASN A 85 13.51 0.02 -2.43
C ASN A 85 14.43 0.90 -3.30
N PRO A 86 14.79 2.12 -2.86
CA PRO A 86 15.62 3.05 -3.66
C PRO A 86 17.02 2.52 -4.00
N ASP A 87 17.54 1.57 -3.21
CA ASP A 87 18.84 0.95 -3.45
C ASP A 87 18.73 -0.36 -4.25
N ASP A 88 17.51 -0.95 -4.36
CA ASP A 88 17.24 -2.20 -5.09
C ASP A 88 15.77 -2.28 -5.50
N VAL A 89 15.46 -1.75 -6.66
CA VAL A 89 14.09 -1.62 -7.21
C VAL A 89 13.35 -2.97 -7.39
N SER A 90 14.05 -4.08 -7.31
CA SER A 90 13.43 -5.41 -7.39
C SER A 90 12.64 -5.79 -6.13
N THR A 91 12.90 -5.11 -5.03
CA THR A 91 12.31 -5.37 -3.71
C THR A 91 11.32 -4.27 -3.34
N LEU A 92 10.09 -4.64 -2.98
CA LEU A 92 9.11 -3.67 -2.49
C LEU A 92 9.26 -3.45 -0.97
N PHE A 93 9.18 -2.19 -0.58
CA PHE A 93 9.19 -1.77 0.81
C PHE A 93 7.85 -1.18 1.23
N VAL A 94 7.57 -1.32 2.52
CA VAL A 94 6.46 -0.67 3.21
C VAL A 94 7.05 0.15 4.33
N LYS A 95 6.85 1.46 4.28
CA LYS A 95 7.32 2.41 5.28
C LYS A 95 6.29 3.51 5.51
N ARG A 96 6.55 4.32 6.53
CA ARG A 96 5.76 5.51 6.83
C ARG A 96 6.45 6.76 6.30
N VAL A 97 5.68 7.64 5.69
CA VAL A 97 6.11 9.01 5.34
C VAL A 97 6.35 9.80 6.61
N ILE A 98 7.57 10.26 6.84
CA ILE A 98 7.94 11.07 8.01
C ILE A 98 8.35 12.48 7.61
N GLY A 99 9.15 12.63 6.55
CA GLY A 99 9.52 13.94 6.04
C GLY A 99 8.87 14.20 4.68
N LEU A 100 8.43 15.43 4.49
CA LEU A 100 7.75 15.91 3.29
C LEU A 100 8.71 16.70 2.38
N PRO A 101 8.37 16.91 1.10
CA PRO A 101 9.17 17.72 0.17
C PRO A 101 9.52 19.09 0.75
N GLY A 102 10.78 19.53 0.56
CA GLY A 102 11.28 20.82 1.03
C GLY A 102 11.65 20.91 2.50
N GLU A 103 11.29 19.94 3.32
CA GLU A 103 11.57 19.95 4.76
C GLU A 103 13.01 19.55 5.10
N THR A 104 13.45 19.98 6.26
CA THR A 104 14.68 19.51 6.90
C THR A 104 14.32 18.61 8.08
N LEU A 105 14.76 17.35 8.03
CA LEU A 105 14.50 16.35 9.08
C LEU A 105 15.77 16.05 9.86
N GLU A 106 15.68 16.06 11.18
CA GLU A 106 16.73 15.66 12.11
C GLU A 106 16.19 14.65 13.14
N VAL A 107 16.99 13.63 13.44
CA VAL A 107 16.73 12.73 14.58
C VAL A 107 17.77 13.03 15.63
N LYS A 108 17.33 13.45 16.81
CA LYS A 108 18.18 13.81 17.92
C LYS A 108 17.55 13.36 19.24
N ASP A 109 18.36 12.80 20.13
CA ASP A 109 17.94 12.29 21.44
C ASP A 109 16.70 11.39 21.35
N GLY A 110 16.64 10.52 20.34
CA GLY A 110 15.53 9.59 20.12
C GLY A 110 14.23 10.23 19.60
N LYS A 111 14.26 11.48 19.18
CA LYS A 111 13.09 12.22 18.68
C LYS A 111 13.34 12.74 17.26
N VAL A 112 12.25 12.88 16.51
CA VAL A 112 12.28 13.44 15.14
C VAL A 112 11.87 14.91 15.21
N TYR A 113 12.66 15.77 14.59
CA TYR A 113 12.41 17.20 14.46
C TYR A 113 12.31 17.58 13.00
N ILE A 114 11.39 18.48 12.68
CA ILE A 114 11.16 19.01 11.33
C ILE A 114 11.43 20.52 11.37
N ASP A 115 12.23 21.01 10.42
CA ASP A 115 12.56 22.41 10.23
C ASP A 115 13.07 23.13 11.49
N GLY A 116 13.82 22.40 12.33
CA GLY A 116 14.34 22.95 13.57
C GLY A 116 13.28 23.28 14.63
N ALA A 117 12.09 22.68 14.53
CA ALA A 117 11.01 22.91 15.49
C ALA A 117 11.46 22.68 16.95
N LEU A 118 10.93 23.48 17.87
CA LEU A 118 11.25 23.37 19.31
C LEU A 118 10.67 22.11 19.96
N ALA A 119 9.59 21.56 19.40
CA ALA A 119 8.96 20.33 19.86
C ALA A 119 9.16 19.20 18.83
N PRO A 120 9.40 17.97 19.27
CA PRO A 120 9.53 16.84 18.37
C PRO A 120 8.20 16.48 17.72
N LEU A 121 8.28 15.79 16.58
CA LEU A 121 7.14 15.22 15.90
C LEU A 121 6.42 14.22 16.83
N ASN A 122 5.09 14.31 16.89
CA ASN A 122 4.29 13.32 17.63
C ASN A 122 4.21 12.01 16.85
N ASP A 123 4.96 11.03 17.28
CA ASP A 123 5.06 9.70 16.66
C ASP A 123 4.68 8.56 17.62
N SER A 124 3.58 8.71 18.33
CA SER A 124 3.05 7.75 19.33
C SER A 124 2.81 6.32 18.79
N PHE A 125 2.85 6.14 17.49
CA PHE A 125 2.75 4.83 16.81
C PHE A 125 4.08 4.05 16.81
N VAL A 126 5.19 4.68 17.19
CA VAL A 126 6.53 4.06 17.19
C VAL A 126 6.63 3.06 18.33
N LYS A 127 7.30 1.92 18.07
CA LYS A 127 7.52 0.87 19.06
C LYS A 127 8.55 1.28 20.12
N GLU A 128 9.66 1.85 19.65
CA GLU A 128 10.79 2.27 20.47
C GLU A 128 11.39 3.55 19.86
N GLU A 129 11.87 4.45 20.70
CA GLU A 129 12.61 5.62 20.24
C GLU A 129 13.85 5.21 19.43
N PRO A 130 14.16 5.90 18.32
CA PRO A 130 15.36 5.62 17.53
C PRO A 130 16.63 5.79 18.36
N ARG A 131 17.55 4.86 18.19
CA ARG A 131 18.90 4.97 18.78
C ARG A 131 19.79 5.73 17.82
N GLY A 132 20.59 6.63 18.37
CA GLY A 132 21.52 7.47 17.62
C GLY A 132 20.87 8.69 16.99
N ASP A 133 21.73 9.60 16.59
CA ASP A 133 21.37 10.85 15.94
C ASP A 133 21.58 10.74 14.44
N TYR A 134 20.69 11.33 13.64
CA TYR A 134 20.71 11.26 12.19
C TYR A 134 20.33 12.61 11.59
N GLY A 135 21.00 12.99 10.52
CA GLY A 135 20.70 14.21 9.79
C GLY A 135 21.67 15.36 10.16
N PRO A 136 21.28 16.62 9.90
CA PRO A 136 20.05 17.01 9.22
C PRO A 136 19.98 16.54 7.76
N TYR A 137 18.78 16.16 7.29
CA TYR A 137 18.49 15.76 5.93
C TYR A 137 17.57 16.78 5.28
N VAL A 138 18.03 17.46 4.24
CA VAL A 138 17.20 18.36 3.43
C VAL A 138 16.50 17.51 2.36
N ILE A 139 15.19 17.45 2.41
CA ILE A 139 14.38 16.61 1.54
C ILE A 139 14.13 17.37 0.23
N PRO A 140 14.51 16.80 -0.93
CA PRO A 140 14.26 17.44 -2.22
C PRO A 140 12.76 17.59 -2.50
N GLU A 141 12.40 18.58 -3.34
CA GLU A 141 11.05 18.70 -3.88
C GLU A 141 10.62 17.42 -4.62
N GLY A 142 9.35 17.03 -4.49
CA GLY A 142 8.80 15.81 -5.06
C GLY A 142 9.37 14.52 -4.47
N SER A 143 10.02 14.58 -3.30
CA SER A 143 10.62 13.44 -2.61
C SER A 143 10.21 13.36 -1.15
N TYR A 144 10.25 12.17 -0.59
CA TYR A 144 9.82 11.87 0.76
C TYR A 144 10.89 11.13 1.56
N PHE A 145 10.93 11.39 2.86
CA PHE A 145 11.78 10.66 3.81
C PHE A 145 10.96 9.61 4.55
N MET A 146 11.35 8.36 4.40
CA MET A 146 10.62 7.20 4.88
C MET A 146 11.25 6.62 6.14
N MET A 147 10.44 6.30 7.16
CA MET A 147 10.91 5.56 8.32
C MET A 147 10.00 4.38 8.65
N GLY A 148 10.58 3.33 9.22
CA GLY A 148 9.79 2.24 9.78
C GLY A 148 9.27 2.57 11.16
N ASP A 149 8.14 2.00 11.56
CA ASP A 149 7.56 2.17 12.89
C ASP A 149 8.41 1.45 13.96
N ASN A 150 9.07 0.36 13.58
CA ASN A 150 10.10 -0.28 14.40
C ASN A 150 11.46 0.38 14.12
N ARG A 151 11.68 1.56 14.71
CA ARG A 151 12.81 2.47 14.45
C ARG A 151 14.19 1.81 14.49
N ASN A 152 14.39 0.85 15.38
CA ASN A 152 15.70 0.23 15.62
C ASN A 152 15.95 -1.02 14.77
N LEU A 153 14.91 -1.60 14.16
CA LEU A 153 15.01 -2.75 13.25
C LEU A 153 14.63 -2.42 11.81
N SER A 154 14.43 -1.15 11.49
CA SER A 154 14.09 -0.71 10.15
C SER A 154 15.33 -0.28 9.37
N LYS A 155 15.54 -0.92 8.21
CA LYS A 155 16.40 -0.36 7.16
C LYS A 155 15.55 0.61 6.34
N ASP A 156 15.73 1.91 6.54
CA ASP A 156 14.93 2.98 5.94
C ASP A 156 15.81 4.16 5.48
N SER A 157 15.23 5.32 5.19
CA SER A 157 15.93 6.50 4.67
C SER A 157 17.17 6.89 5.46
N ARG A 158 17.24 6.58 6.75
CA ARG A 158 18.42 6.83 7.58
C ARG A 158 19.63 5.99 7.14
N ALA A 159 19.37 4.77 6.64
CA ALA A 159 20.40 3.77 6.35
C ALA A 159 20.64 3.55 4.85
N TRP A 160 19.73 3.98 3.97
CA TRP A 160 19.88 3.81 2.52
C TRP A 160 20.97 4.73 1.94
N ILE A 161 21.51 4.33 0.79
CA ILE A 161 22.40 5.16 -0.03
C ILE A 161 21.56 6.27 -0.68
N ASN A 162 20.47 5.88 -1.38
CA ASN A 162 19.48 6.77 -1.93
C ASN A 162 18.41 7.06 -0.87
N LYS A 163 18.60 8.11 -0.11
CA LYS A 163 17.82 8.40 1.11
C LYS A 163 16.37 8.77 0.89
N TYR A 164 16.01 9.18 -0.32
CA TYR A 164 14.70 9.75 -0.60
C TYR A 164 13.93 8.87 -1.58
N VAL A 165 12.61 8.85 -1.43
CA VAL A 165 11.69 8.16 -2.33
C VAL A 165 10.98 9.22 -3.16
N SER A 166 11.09 9.13 -4.49
CA SER A 166 10.34 10.01 -5.39
C SER A 166 8.84 9.76 -5.25
N GLU A 167 8.04 10.80 -5.42
CA GLU A 167 6.58 10.69 -5.47
C GLU A 167 6.13 9.69 -6.54
N ASP A 168 6.77 9.69 -7.72
CA ASP A 168 6.48 8.79 -8.83
C ASP A 168 6.72 7.31 -8.49
N ASP A 169 7.59 7.02 -7.53
CA ASP A 169 7.88 5.65 -7.09
C ASP A 169 6.85 5.13 -6.08
N ILE A 170 5.99 5.98 -5.52
CA ILE A 170 5.00 5.58 -4.54
C ILE A 170 3.84 4.84 -5.21
N MET A 171 3.82 3.52 -5.07
CA MET A 171 2.85 2.63 -5.72
C MET A 171 1.45 2.72 -5.14
N GLY A 172 1.29 3.19 -3.90
CA GLY A 172 -0.01 3.35 -3.27
C GLY A 172 0.04 3.44 -1.75
N LYS A 173 -1.09 3.85 -1.18
CA LYS A 173 -1.31 4.03 0.26
C LYS A 173 -1.88 2.76 0.87
N VAL A 174 -1.26 2.27 1.93
CA VAL A 174 -1.77 1.11 2.69
C VAL A 174 -3.05 1.50 3.42
N VAL A 175 -4.13 0.76 3.14
CA VAL A 175 -5.47 1.02 3.72
C VAL A 175 -5.76 0.07 4.86
N PHE A 176 -5.38 -1.21 4.71
CA PHE A 176 -5.53 -2.20 5.78
C PHE A 176 -4.50 -3.34 5.67
N SER A 177 -4.31 -4.02 6.78
CA SER A 177 -3.60 -5.31 6.84
C SER A 177 -4.52 -6.41 7.36
N TYR A 178 -4.17 -7.64 6.98
CA TYR A 178 -4.89 -8.84 7.39
C TYR A 178 -3.92 -10.02 7.53
N PHE A 179 -4.36 -11.06 8.16
CA PHE A 179 -3.71 -12.33 8.46
C PHE A 179 -3.41 -12.51 9.95
N SER A 180 -2.51 -11.75 10.60
CA SER A 180 -2.32 -11.84 12.06
C SER A 180 -3.41 -11.10 12.81
N LYS A 181 -3.72 -9.87 12.38
CA LYS A 181 -4.85 -9.06 12.85
C LYS A 181 -5.36 -8.17 11.73
N PHE A 182 -6.68 -8.06 11.60
CA PHE A 182 -7.27 -7.08 10.70
C PHE A 182 -7.11 -5.68 11.31
N ARG A 183 -6.45 -4.78 10.59
CA ARG A 183 -6.25 -3.38 10.98
C ARG A 183 -6.51 -2.46 9.80
N ILE A 184 -7.19 -1.35 10.05
CA ILE A 184 -7.40 -0.27 9.09
C ILE A 184 -6.47 0.87 9.44
N TYR A 185 -5.75 1.41 8.46
CA TYR A 185 -4.82 2.51 8.62
C TYR A 185 -5.47 3.80 8.13
N ARG A 186 -5.53 4.78 9.01
CA ARG A 186 -5.94 6.14 8.67
C ARG A 186 -4.78 7.06 8.96
N SER A 187 -4.56 8.08 8.11
CA SER A 187 -3.61 9.13 8.45
C SER A 187 -4.11 9.82 9.72
N PRO A 188 -3.26 10.04 10.72
CA PRO A 188 -3.60 10.94 11.81
C PRO A 188 -3.97 12.29 11.19
N GLN A 189 -5.02 12.91 11.67
CA GLN A 189 -5.32 14.28 11.29
C GLN A 189 -4.21 15.16 11.89
N SER A 190 -3.56 15.91 11.04
CA SER A 190 -2.55 16.91 11.39
C SER A 190 -3.16 18.05 12.21
#